data_0c3c625a1d59cb3f2f83ea9aa317eff5
#
_entry.id   0c3c625a1d59cb3f2f83ea9aa317eff5
#
_cell.length_a   1.000
_cell.length_b   1.000
_cell.length_c   1.000
_cell.angle_alpha   90.00
_cell.angle_beta   90.00
_cell.angle_gamma   90.00
#
_symmetry.space_group_name_H-M   'P 1'
#
loop_
_entity.id
_entity.type
_entity.pdbx_description
1 polymer ?
#
loop_
_entity_poly.entity_id
_entity_poly.type
_entity_poly.pdbx_seq_one_letter_code
_entity_poly.pdbx_strand_id
1 'polypeptide(L)'
;MVKDHIDMLAKVIGPRGSATQGEKKAADYVAAKLSEWGYEVEVQPFRALTTFGWLYIVFYLWPLVAWLLGWWWLGALGAVLFFLELNTVATLSRLLPTGLSQNIIAKHREGSGQQVVLVAHLDSSKAGLNFSPQMVPHFRTSFLAMVAAMASAPVLLALGLALGGFWHFAALIPCLYLLTICGTLLHRELWNNYTRGANDNASGVAAVLAVAEKVKAKLPEGVALTILLTGCEESGTYGMVRFLEQQGGEYRQAWFVNLDNIGAGTLHYMSGEGMFPTFRSTPEILMACQAVAKARPDLDVRQGVYNLLSTDALPALQRGYKAISLLALDENGLLPNWHWPTDTVDNIDEKTVTTAVEFCLELLEQIYRRHHRGE
;
A
#
# COMPACT_ATOMS: atom_id res chain seq x y z
N MET A 1 6.11 20.06 -14.02
CA MET A 1 5.15 18.97 -14.27
C MET A 1 5.00 18.08 -13.04
N VAL A 2 5.96 17.20 -12.70
CA VAL A 2 5.86 16.33 -11.50
C VAL A 2 5.66 17.13 -10.22
N LYS A 3 6.48 18.16 -10.01
CA LYS A 3 6.40 19.05 -8.85
C LYS A 3 5.04 19.70 -8.71
N ASP A 4 4.43 20.15 -9.80
CA ASP A 4 3.13 20.86 -9.76
C ASP A 4 2.02 19.93 -9.25
N HIS A 5 2.07 18.64 -9.61
CA HIS A 5 1.13 17.64 -9.10
C HIS A 5 1.37 17.34 -7.61
N ILE A 6 2.65 17.21 -7.17
CA ILE A 6 2.99 17.03 -5.76
C ILE A 6 2.54 18.24 -4.94
N ASP A 7 2.85 19.46 -5.39
CA ASP A 7 2.44 20.70 -4.73
C ASP A 7 0.90 20.80 -4.64
N MET A 8 0.19 20.46 -5.72
CA MET A 8 -1.27 20.46 -5.71
C MET A 8 -1.82 19.48 -4.67
N LEU A 9 -1.34 18.23 -4.66
CA LEU A 9 -1.85 17.19 -3.76
C LEU A 9 -1.43 17.43 -2.31
N ALA A 10 -0.14 17.62 -2.04
CA ALA A 10 0.38 17.65 -0.68
C ALA A 10 0.34 19.05 -0.02
N LYS A 11 0.34 20.14 -0.82
CA LYS A 11 0.37 21.51 -0.29
C LYS A 11 -0.96 22.22 -0.44
N VAL A 12 -1.57 22.21 -1.63
CA VAL A 12 -2.83 22.94 -1.90
C VAL A 12 -4.03 22.18 -1.33
N ILE A 13 -4.18 20.88 -1.66
CA ILE A 13 -5.22 20.01 -1.09
C ILE A 13 -4.86 19.67 0.36
N GLY A 14 -3.59 19.31 0.60
CA GLY A 14 -3.05 18.99 1.91
C GLY A 14 -3.39 17.58 2.38
N PRO A 15 -3.66 17.36 3.68
CA PRO A 15 -3.98 16.05 4.22
C PRO A 15 -5.19 15.38 3.51
N ARG A 16 -5.00 14.14 3.10
CA ARG A 16 -5.95 13.40 2.27
C ARG A 16 -6.37 12.06 2.92
N GLY A 17 -6.67 12.08 4.21
CA GLY A 17 -7.04 10.86 4.92
C GLY A 17 -8.10 10.03 4.20
N SER A 18 -8.02 8.71 4.35
CA SER A 18 -8.92 7.73 3.73
C SER A 18 -10.40 8.08 3.93
N ALA A 19 -11.19 8.07 2.87
CA ALA A 19 -12.62 8.40 2.85
C ALA A 19 -12.96 9.81 3.41
N THR A 20 -12.02 10.77 3.32
CA THR A 20 -12.25 12.17 3.70
C THR A 20 -12.47 13.06 2.50
N GLN A 21 -12.86 14.32 2.77
CA GLN A 21 -12.99 15.34 1.73
C GLN A 21 -11.63 15.68 1.06
N GLY A 22 -10.50 15.46 1.77
CA GLY A 22 -9.17 15.63 1.21
C GLY A 22 -8.89 14.62 0.10
N GLU A 23 -9.13 13.33 0.36
CA GLU A 23 -9.03 12.27 -0.64
C GLU A 23 -9.96 12.51 -1.83
N LYS A 24 -11.22 12.91 -1.55
CA LYS A 24 -12.17 13.23 -2.62
C LYS A 24 -11.68 14.37 -3.52
N LYS A 25 -11.14 15.45 -2.96
CA LYS A 25 -10.56 16.54 -3.76
C LYS A 25 -9.39 16.09 -4.62
N ALA A 26 -8.55 15.18 -4.10
CA ALA A 26 -7.47 14.59 -4.89
C ALA A 26 -8.03 13.75 -6.04
N ALA A 27 -9.04 12.92 -5.78
CA ALA A 27 -9.73 12.14 -6.82
C ALA A 27 -10.35 13.03 -7.90
N ASP A 28 -11.06 14.09 -7.52
CA ASP A 28 -11.65 15.05 -8.45
C ASP A 28 -10.57 15.73 -9.32
N TYR A 29 -9.44 16.11 -8.71
CA TYR A 29 -8.32 16.73 -9.41
C TYR A 29 -7.70 15.80 -10.47
N VAL A 30 -7.37 14.56 -10.10
CA VAL A 30 -6.73 13.62 -11.02
C VAL A 30 -7.68 13.17 -12.13
N ALA A 31 -8.96 12.98 -11.81
CA ALA A 31 -10.00 12.65 -12.80
C ALA A 31 -10.15 13.76 -13.85
N ALA A 32 -10.15 15.02 -13.40
CA ALA A 32 -10.19 16.17 -14.31
C ALA A 32 -8.96 16.22 -15.24
N LYS A 33 -7.75 15.98 -14.69
CA LYS A 33 -6.51 15.97 -15.49
C LYS A 33 -6.49 14.83 -16.52
N LEU A 34 -6.85 13.63 -16.13
CA LEU A 34 -6.89 12.49 -17.04
C LEU A 34 -7.95 12.69 -18.15
N SER A 35 -9.11 13.24 -17.81
CA SER A 35 -10.15 13.60 -18.78
C SER A 35 -9.67 14.68 -19.76
N GLU A 36 -8.99 15.73 -19.26
CA GLU A 36 -8.37 16.79 -20.08
C GLU A 36 -7.38 16.19 -21.11
N TRP A 37 -6.64 15.17 -20.73
CA TRP A 37 -5.69 14.48 -21.61
C TRP A 37 -6.32 13.44 -22.53
N GLY A 38 -7.64 13.27 -22.48
CA GLY A 38 -8.39 12.42 -23.40
C GLY A 38 -8.52 10.95 -22.97
N TYR A 39 -8.20 10.61 -21.72
CA TYR A 39 -8.48 9.27 -21.18
C TYR A 39 -9.97 9.06 -20.96
N GLU A 40 -10.43 7.81 -21.03
CA GLU A 40 -11.76 7.41 -20.60
C GLU A 40 -11.74 7.20 -19.10
N VAL A 41 -12.35 8.13 -18.35
CA VAL A 41 -12.30 8.15 -16.90
C VAL A 41 -13.59 7.60 -16.28
N GLU A 42 -13.44 6.61 -15.42
CA GLU A 42 -14.49 6.06 -14.57
C GLU A 42 -14.19 6.37 -13.10
N VAL A 43 -15.21 6.78 -12.37
CA VAL A 43 -15.15 6.91 -10.90
C VAL A 43 -15.83 5.69 -10.31
N GLN A 44 -15.11 4.87 -9.56
CA GLN A 44 -15.62 3.67 -8.91
C GLN A 44 -15.82 3.94 -7.41
N PRO A 45 -17.05 4.26 -6.95
CA PRO A 45 -17.32 4.52 -5.54
C PRO A 45 -17.39 3.24 -4.72
N PHE A 46 -16.94 3.30 -3.46
CA PHE A 46 -17.04 2.20 -2.51
C PHE A 46 -17.06 2.72 -1.07
N ARG A 47 -17.36 1.83 -0.12
CA ARG A 47 -17.27 2.13 1.31
C ARG A 47 -16.10 1.36 1.93
N ALA A 48 -15.34 2.05 2.79
CA ALA A 48 -14.18 1.49 3.48
C ALA A 48 -14.00 2.12 4.86
N LEU A 49 -13.15 1.53 5.69
CA LEU A 49 -12.73 2.15 6.94
C LEU A 49 -11.98 3.46 6.65
N THR A 50 -12.12 4.43 7.53
CA THR A 50 -11.39 5.71 7.45
C THR A 50 -9.99 5.62 8.07
N THR A 51 -9.73 4.59 8.87
CA THR A 51 -8.43 4.31 9.50
C THR A 51 -8.38 2.85 9.94
N PHE A 52 -7.20 2.27 9.95
CA PHE A 52 -6.98 0.92 10.46
C PHE A 52 -6.90 0.85 12.00
N GLY A 53 -6.60 1.96 12.69
CA GLY A 53 -6.25 1.94 14.10
C GLY A 53 -7.32 1.34 15.00
N TRP A 54 -8.59 1.73 14.84
CA TRP A 54 -9.70 1.19 15.64
C TRP A 54 -9.89 -0.31 15.44
N LEU A 55 -9.74 -0.80 14.20
CA LEU A 55 -9.82 -2.21 13.87
C LEU A 55 -8.77 -3.02 14.63
N TYR A 56 -7.51 -2.59 14.56
CA TYR A 56 -6.40 -3.31 15.20
C TYR A 56 -6.42 -3.15 16.73
N ILE A 57 -6.91 -2.05 17.29
CA ILE A 57 -7.16 -1.93 18.74
C ILE A 57 -8.13 -3.02 19.21
N VAL A 58 -9.23 -3.27 18.48
CA VAL A 58 -10.17 -4.35 18.82
C VAL A 58 -9.46 -5.70 18.79
N PHE A 59 -8.69 -6.00 17.74
CA PHE A 59 -7.95 -7.26 17.63
C PHE A 59 -6.95 -7.45 18.77
N TYR A 60 -6.20 -6.40 19.14
CA TYR A 60 -5.15 -6.52 20.16
C TYR A 60 -5.71 -6.58 21.58
N LEU A 61 -6.89 -6.06 21.82
CA LEU A 61 -7.61 -6.25 23.10
C LEU A 61 -8.26 -7.62 23.21
N TRP A 62 -8.53 -8.31 22.10
CA TRP A 62 -9.25 -9.57 22.07
C TRP A 62 -8.60 -10.69 22.90
N PRO A 63 -7.26 -10.95 22.83
CA PRO A 63 -6.61 -11.94 23.68
C PRO A 63 -6.71 -11.63 25.18
N LEU A 64 -6.69 -10.35 25.58
CA LEU A 64 -6.90 -9.96 26.96
C LEU A 64 -8.32 -10.27 27.45
N VAL A 65 -9.34 -10.01 26.64
CA VAL A 65 -10.73 -10.37 26.94
C VAL A 65 -10.87 -11.89 27.06
N ALA A 66 -10.26 -12.64 26.15
CA ALA A 66 -10.24 -14.11 26.22
C ALA A 66 -9.56 -14.62 27.50
N TRP A 67 -8.48 -13.99 27.94
CA TRP A 67 -7.78 -14.30 29.17
C TRP A 67 -8.63 -14.02 30.41
N LEU A 68 -9.32 -12.86 30.48
CA LEU A 68 -10.22 -12.49 31.58
C LEU A 68 -11.39 -13.48 31.75
N LEU A 69 -11.90 -13.99 30.62
CA LEU A 69 -12.99 -14.98 30.62
C LEU A 69 -12.51 -16.42 30.83
N GLY A 70 -11.22 -16.70 30.72
CA GLY A 70 -10.66 -18.04 30.70
C GLY A 70 -11.02 -18.85 29.45
N TRP A 71 -11.35 -18.21 28.32
CA TRP A 71 -11.83 -18.83 27.08
C TRP A 71 -10.76 -18.83 25.99
N TRP A 72 -9.88 -19.85 26.01
CA TRP A 72 -8.80 -19.97 25.02
C TRP A 72 -9.30 -20.00 23.57
N TRP A 73 -10.43 -20.64 23.31
CA TRP A 73 -11.03 -20.74 21.99
C TRP A 73 -11.46 -19.36 21.45
N LEU A 74 -11.88 -18.46 22.33
CA LEU A 74 -12.18 -17.09 21.95
C LEU A 74 -10.91 -16.36 21.50
N GLY A 75 -9.80 -16.56 22.22
CA GLY A 75 -8.51 -16.04 21.80
C GLY A 75 -8.04 -16.59 20.45
N ALA A 76 -8.22 -17.91 20.25
CA ALA A 76 -7.89 -18.56 18.97
C ALA A 76 -8.74 -18.01 17.81
N LEU A 77 -10.04 -17.80 18.02
CA LEU A 77 -10.94 -17.16 17.05
C LEU A 77 -10.43 -15.75 16.68
N GLY A 78 -10.08 -14.93 17.68
CA GLY A 78 -9.54 -13.58 17.46
C GLY A 78 -8.25 -13.60 16.65
N ALA A 79 -7.35 -14.55 16.93
CA ALA A 79 -6.11 -14.71 16.16
C ALA A 79 -6.38 -15.10 14.70
N VAL A 80 -7.30 -16.04 14.45
CA VAL A 80 -7.68 -16.45 13.08
C VAL A 80 -8.27 -15.27 12.32
N LEU A 81 -9.23 -14.53 12.90
CA LEU A 81 -9.84 -13.37 12.27
C LEU A 81 -8.81 -12.26 11.98
N PHE A 82 -7.88 -12.02 12.92
CA PHE A 82 -6.77 -11.10 12.73
C PHE A 82 -5.89 -11.49 11.54
N PHE A 83 -5.49 -12.78 11.42
CA PHE A 83 -4.67 -13.22 10.29
C PHE A 83 -5.39 -13.14 8.95
N LEU A 84 -6.70 -13.36 8.92
CA LEU A 84 -7.51 -13.16 7.72
C LEU A 84 -7.52 -11.68 7.31
N GLU A 85 -7.77 -10.77 8.26
CA GLU A 85 -7.79 -9.33 8.03
C GLU A 85 -6.43 -8.81 7.56
N LEU A 86 -5.34 -9.28 8.19
CA LEU A 86 -3.97 -8.95 7.81
C LEU A 86 -3.64 -9.36 6.35
N ASN A 87 -4.33 -10.39 5.85
CA ASN A 87 -4.19 -10.88 4.48
C ASN A 87 -5.33 -10.40 3.55
N THR A 88 -5.87 -9.20 3.81
CA THR A 88 -6.88 -8.53 2.98
C THR A 88 -8.21 -9.29 2.82
N VAL A 89 -8.49 -10.24 3.73
CA VAL A 89 -9.80 -10.91 3.84
C VAL A 89 -10.59 -10.20 4.94
N ALA A 90 -11.52 -9.34 4.54
CA ALA A 90 -12.31 -8.53 5.47
C ALA A 90 -13.13 -9.40 6.44
N THR A 91 -12.91 -9.20 7.74
CA THR A 91 -13.60 -9.89 8.84
C THR A 91 -14.34 -8.88 9.73
N LEU A 92 -13.71 -8.37 10.79
CA LEU A 92 -14.27 -7.35 11.67
C LEU A 92 -14.42 -5.98 11.00
N SER A 93 -13.60 -5.68 10.00
CA SER A 93 -13.71 -4.43 9.23
C SER A 93 -15.09 -4.22 8.62
N ARG A 94 -15.81 -5.31 8.31
CA ARG A 94 -17.20 -5.25 7.81
C ARG A 94 -18.22 -4.74 8.83
N LEU A 95 -17.88 -4.79 10.12
CA LEU A 95 -18.78 -4.44 11.22
C LEU A 95 -18.51 -3.02 11.74
N LEU A 96 -17.40 -2.41 11.35
CA LEU A 96 -17.01 -1.08 11.79
C LEU A 96 -17.59 0.02 10.90
N PRO A 97 -17.75 1.26 11.43
CA PRO A 97 -18.20 2.40 10.64
C PRO A 97 -17.29 2.66 9.44
N THR A 98 -17.91 2.85 8.27
CA THR A 98 -17.22 3.12 7.01
C THR A 98 -17.54 4.50 6.47
N GLY A 99 -16.57 5.12 5.76
CA GLY A 99 -16.76 6.30 4.93
C GLY A 99 -16.99 5.95 3.46
N LEU A 100 -17.35 6.94 2.68
CA LEU A 100 -17.45 6.83 1.22
C LEU A 100 -16.12 7.26 0.61
N SER A 101 -15.54 6.39 -0.22
CA SER A 101 -14.32 6.61 -0.99
C SER A 101 -14.55 6.26 -2.45
N GLN A 102 -13.53 6.42 -3.28
CA GLN A 102 -13.56 6.14 -4.71
C GLN A 102 -12.18 5.79 -5.27
N ASN A 103 -12.16 4.93 -6.28
CA ASN A 103 -11.04 4.79 -7.20
C ASN A 103 -11.29 5.65 -8.45
N ILE A 104 -10.22 6.11 -9.07
CA ILE A 104 -10.22 6.70 -10.41
C ILE A 104 -9.56 5.71 -11.36
N ILE A 105 -10.32 5.25 -12.34
CA ILE A 105 -9.87 4.32 -13.38
C ILE A 105 -9.87 5.09 -14.68
N ALA A 106 -8.73 5.18 -15.35
CA ALA A 106 -8.62 5.91 -16.62
C ALA A 106 -7.96 5.03 -17.68
N LYS A 107 -8.70 4.69 -18.72
CA LYS A 107 -8.23 3.86 -19.84
C LYS A 107 -7.72 4.76 -20.97
N HIS A 108 -6.53 4.46 -21.49
CA HIS A 108 -6.07 5.11 -22.72
C HIS A 108 -6.94 4.65 -23.89
N ARG A 109 -7.39 5.59 -24.73
CA ARG A 109 -8.33 5.28 -25.84
C ARG A 109 -7.73 4.40 -26.91
N GLU A 110 -6.43 4.53 -27.13
CA GLU A 110 -5.67 3.71 -28.07
C GLU A 110 -4.89 2.67 -27.25
N GLY A 111 -4.77 1.49 -27.75
CA GLY A 111 -3.93 0.46 -27.15
C GLY A 111 -4.54 -0.93 -27.27
N SER A 112 -3.69 -1.87 -27.65
CA SER A 112 -4.04 -3.28 -27.76
C SER A 112 -2.80 -4.11 -27.40
N GLY A 113 -3.00 -5.30 -26.85
CA GLY A 113 -1.90 -6.20 -26.49
C GLY A 113 -1.76 -6.35 -24.99
N GLN A 114 -0.53 -6.24 -24.47
CA GLN A 114 -0.28 -6.41 -23.04
C GLN A 114 -0.94 -5.29 -22.22
N GLN A 115 -1.88 -5.66 -21.37
CA GLN A 115 -2.48 -4.72 -20.43
C GLN A 115 -1.47 -4.35 -19.35
N VAL A 116 -1.30 -3.05 -19.11
CA VAL A 116 -0.51 -2.48 -18.01
C VAL A 116 -1.41 -1.56 -17.19
N VAL A 117 -1.42 -1.76 -15.88
CA VAL A 117 -2.14 -0.92 -14.92
C VAL A 117 -1.09 -0.22 -14.06
N LEU A 118 -0.95 1.09 -14.23
CA LEU A 118 -0.15 1.92 -13.33
C LEU A 118 -1.01 2.33 -12.15
N VAL A 119 -0.52 2.04 -10.94
CA VAL A 119 -1.27 2.21 -9.70
C VAL A 119 -0.56 3.21 -8.78
N ALA A 120 -1.31 4.05 -8.10
CA ALA A 120 -0.87 4.84 -6.96
C ALA A 120 -2.08 5.20 -6.09
N HIS A 121 -1.90 5.35 -4.78
CA HIS A 121 -3.01 5.73 -3.91
C HIS A 121 -3.14 7.25 -3.70
N LEU A 122 -4.37 7.69 -3.48
CA LEU A 122 -4.73 9.11 -3.36
C LEU A 122 -4.67 9.63 -1.92
N ASP A 123 -4.92 8.74 -0.95
CA ASP A 123 -5.00 9.08 0.45
C ASP A 123 -3.62 9.24 1.11
N SER A 124 -3.59 9.74 2.32
CA SER A 124 -2.41 9.88 3.17
C SER A 124 -2.69 9.42 4.58
N SER A 125 -1.68 8.90 5.27
CA SER A 125 -1.78 8.32 6.60
C SER A 125 -1.88 9.37 7.71
N LYS A 126 -2.41 8.95 8.87
CA LYS A 126 -2.15 9.67 10.12
C LYS A 126 -0.72 9.44 10.58
N ALA A 127 -0.09 10.47 11.12
CA ALA A 127 1.16 10.30 11.83
C ALA A 127 1.00 9.36 13.04
N GLY A 128 2.05 8.64 13.41
CA GLY A 128 1.99 7.71 14.53
C GLY A 128 3.35 7.48 15.20
N LEU A 129 3.36 7.23 16.50
CA LEU A 129 4.61 7.00 17.27
C LEU A 129 5.42 5.82 16.70
N ASN A 130 4.73 4.78 16.20
CA ASN A 130 5.38 3.62 15.61
C ASN A 130 6.16 3.94 14.33
N PHE A 131 5.87 5.08 13.70
CA PHE A 131 6.51 5.59 12.50
C PHE A 131 7.50 6.73 12.79
N SER A 132 7.80 6.98 14.08
CA SER A 132 8.85 7.95 14.42
C SER A 132 10.21 7.46 13.91
N PRO A 133 11.15 8.38 13.58
CA PRO A 133 12.48 8.01 13.09
C PRO A 133 13.24 7.02 14.00
N GLN A 134 12.95 7.05 15.32
CA GLN A 134 13.54 6.14 16.29
C GLN A 134 12.90 4.73 16.25
N MET A 135 11.63 4.61 15.87
CA MET A 135 10.88 3.36 15.91
C MET A 135 10.88 2.61 14.56
N VAL A 136 10.93 3.34 13.43
CA VAL A 136 10.90 2.73 12.09
C VAL A 136 11.97 1.65 11.89
N PRO A 137 13.24 1.80 12.33
CA PRO A 137 14.24 0.74 12.21
C PRO A 137 13.87 -0.56 12.92
N HIS A 138 13.01 -0.48 13.95
CA HIS A 138 12.54 -1.62 14.73
C HIS A 138 11.14 -2.12 14.32
N PHE A 139 10.52 -1.47 13.31
CA PHE A 139 9.13 -1.72 12.93
C PHE A 139 8.89 -3.19 12.58
N ARG A 140 9.76 -3.78 11.74
CA ARG A 140 9.65 -5.19 11.34
C ARG A 140 9.71 -6.15 12.55
N THR A 141 10.63 -5.91 13.47
CA THR A 141 10.78 -6.74 14.68
C THR A 141 9.57 -6.62 15.59
N SER A 142 9.08 -5.39 15.81
CA SER A 142 7.88 -5.12 16.61
C SER A 142 6.63 -5.75 15.98
N PHE A 143 6.51 -5.70 14.65
CA PHE A 143 5.42 -6.33 13.93
C PHE A 143 5.44 -7.87 14.09
N LEU A 144 6.60 -8.51 13.92
CA LEU A 144 6.72 -9.97 14.11
C LEU A 144 6.47 -10.38 15.57
N ALA A 145 6.91 -9.58 16.53
CA ALA A 145 6.61 -9.80 17.96
C ALA A 145 5.10 -9.70 18.22
N MET A 146 4.41 -8.76 17.60
CA MET A 146 2.96 -8.62 17.67
C MET A 146 2.22 -9.84 17.08
N VAL A 147 2.66 -10.33 15.90
CA VAL A 147 2.12 -11.54 15.29
C VAL A 147 2.33 -12.76 16.23
N ALA A 148 3.53 -12.87 16.79
CA ALA A 148 3.84 -13.95 17.77
C ALA A 148 2.98 -13.82 19.03
N ALA A 149 2.74 -12.60 19.52
CA ALA A 149 1.87 -12.37 20.67
C ALA A 149 0.41 -12.78 20.40
N MET A 150 -0.13 -12.40 19.22
CA MET A 150 -1.47 -12.81 18.79
C MET A 150 -1.64 -14.33 18.70
N ALA A 151 -0.61 -15.03 18.22
CA ALA A 151 -0.64 -16.49 18.08
C ALA A 151 -0.41 -17.22 19.42
N SER A 152 0.50 -16.73 20.26
CA SER A 152 0.88 -17.41 21.50
C SER A 152 -0.11 -17.23 22.64
N ALA A 153 -0.81 -16.11 22.73
CA ALA A 153 -1.75 -15.83 23.81
C ALA A 153 -2.82 -16.93 23.99
N PRO A 154 -3.57 -17.36 22.96
CA PRO A 154 -4.55 -18.44 23.11
C PRO A 154 -3.91 -19.79 23.41
N VAL A 155 -2.71 -20.09 22.91
CA VAL A 155 -1.99 -21.32 23.18
C VAL A 155 -1.59 -21.41 24.65
N LEU A 156 -0.99 -20.33 25.19
CA LEU A 156 -0.61 -20.26 26.61
C LEU A 156 -1.83 -20.36 27.52
N LEU A 157 -2.94 -19.73 27.14
CA LEU A 157 -4.20 -19.83 27.90
C LEU A 157 -4.75 -21.25 27.91
N ALA A 158 -4.71 -21.97 26.77
CA ALA A 158 -5.10 -23.37 26.68
C ALA A 158 -4.20 -24.27 27.56
N LEU A 159 -2.89 -24.03 27.54
CA LEU A 159 -1.95 -24.72 28.44
C LEU A 159 -2.24 -24.44 29.93
N GLY A 160 -2.68 -23.23 30.25
CA GLY A 160 -3.10 -22.82 31.60
C GLY A 160 -4.26 -23.65 32.12
N LEU A 161 -5.22 -23.98 31.27
CA LEU A 161 -6.35 -24.86 31.62
C LEU A 161 -5.91 -26.32 31.78
N ALA A 162 -4.95 -26.81 30.98
CA ALA A 162 -4.51 -28.17 30.98
C ALA A 162 -3.44 -28.49 32.06
N LEU A 163 -2.50 -27.57 32.29
CA LEU A 163 -1.28 -27.79 33.08
C LEU A 163 -1.19 -26.92 34.34
N GLY A 164 -2.11 -25.99 34.54
CA GLY A 164 -2.21 -25.18 35.75
C GLY A 164 -1.73 -23.74 35.65
N GLY A 165 -1.80 -23.02 36.79
CA GLY A 165 -1.78 -21.57 36.91
C GLY A 165 -0.57 -20.84 36.32
N PHE A 166 0.62 -21.44 36.30
CA PHE A 166 1.80 -20.81 35.69
C PHE A 166 1.53 -20.37 34.24
N TRP A 167 1.01 -21.28 33.42
CA TRP A 167 0.74 -21.01 32.00
C TRP A 167 -0.39 -20.02 31.80
N HIS A 168 -1.39 -20.01 32.71
CA HIS A 168 -2.45 -19.01 32.68
C HIS A 168 -1.89 -17.59 32.89
N PHE A 169 -0.99 -17.40 33.86
CA PHE A 169 -0.33 -16.12 34.07
C PHE A 169 0.69 -15.79 32.96
N ALA A 170 1.38 -16.81 32.40
CA ALA A 170 2.28 -16.60 31.28
C ALA A 170 1.56 -16.01 30.04
N ALA A 171 0.28 -16.32 29.84
CA ALA A 171 -0.54 -15.75 28.77
C ALA A 171 -0.76 -14.23 28.91
N LEU A 172 -0.54 -13.65 30.10
CA LEU A 172 -0.56 -12.18 30.27
C LEU A 172 0.59 -11.48 29.56
N ILE A 173 1.74 -12.12 29.37
CA ILE A 173 2.91 -11.49 28.74
C ILE A 173 2.57 -10.99 27.33
N PRO A 174 2.08 -11.84 26.39
CA PRO A 174 1.65 -11.38 25.09
C PRO A 174 0.47 -10.41 25.17
N CYS A 175 -0.48 -10.56 26.08
CA CYS A 175 -1.59 -9.61 26.25
C CYS A 175 -1.11 -8.22 26.64
N LEU A 176 -0.17 -8.11 27.59
CA LEU A 176 0.40 -6.83 28.01
C LEU A 176 1.22 -6.17 26.90
N TYR A 177 1.96 -6.95 26.14
CA TYR A 177 2.66 -6.44 24.95
C TYR A 177 1.67 -5.85 23.93
N LEU A 178 0.60 -6.57 23.59
CA LEU A 178 -0.46 -6.07 22.69
C LEU A 178 -1.14 -4.81 23.25
N LEU A 179 -1.32 -4.71 24.55
CA LEU A 179 -1.88 -3.53 25.21
C LEU A 179 -0.96 -2.30 25.05
N THR A 180 0.37 -2.47 25.05
CA THR A 180 1.29 -1.34 24.76
C THR A 180 1.12 -0.84 23.34
N ILE A 181 0.91 -1.76 22.36
CA ILE A 181 0.64 -1.38 20.97
C ILE A 181 -0.73 -0.69 20.85
N CYS A 182 -1.75 -1.16 21.56
CA CYS A 182 -3.03 -0.44 21.65
C CYS A 182 -2.83 1.02 22.11
N GLY A 183 -1.97 1.26 23.07
CA GLY A 183 -1.64 2.61 23.55
C GLY A 183 -1.08 3.50 22.44
N THR A 184 -0.16 2.98 21.62
CA THR A 184 0.41 3.74 20.49
C THR A 184 -0.62 4.00 19.38
N LEU A 185 -1.50 3.04 19.09
CA LEU A 185 -2.59 3.21 18.13
C LEU A 185 -3.65 4.19 18.65
N LEU A 186 -4.00 4.11 19.93
CA LEU A 186 -4.95 5.04 20.55
C LEU A 186 -4.40 6.47 20.50
N HIS A 187 -3.09 6.64 20.81
CA HIS A 187 -2.41 7.92 20.66
C HIS A 187 -2.49 8.43 19.21
N ARG A 188 -2.26 7.55 18.22
CA ARG A 188 -2.38 7.88 16.79
C ARG A 188 -3.79 8.37 16.46
N GLU A 189 -4.82 7.66 16.91
CA GLU A 189 -6.20 7.97 16.55
C GLU A 189 -6.72 9.25 17.20
N LEU A 190 -6.36 9.53 18.46
CA LEU A 190 -6.93 10.63 19.23
C LEU A 190 -6.13 11.93 19.14
N TRP A 191 -4.81 11.86 18.97
CA TRP A 191 -3.94 13.06 19.10
C TRP A 191 -3.13 13.39 17.85
N ASN A 192 -3.12 12.51 16.81
CA ASN A 192 -2.38 12.79 15.59
C ASN A 192 -3.31 13.14 14.42
N ASN A 193 -2.78 14.02 13.57
CA ASN A 193 -3.42 14.43 12.32
C ASN A 193 -2.91 13.61 11.14
N TYR A 194 -3.62 13.65 10.03
CA TYR A 194 -3.14 13.14 8.75
C TYR A 194 -1.92 13.93 8.29
N THR A 195 -0.93 13.23 7.75
CA THR A 195 0.24 13.82 7.10
C THR A 195 -0.15 14.56 5.83
N ARG A 196 0.75 15.37 5.30
CA ARG A 196 0.56 15.97 3.96
C ARG A 196 0.71 14.94 2.85
N GLY A 197 1.38 13.82 3.10
CA GLY A 197 1.53 12.72 2.16
C GLY A 197 2.24 13.14 0.88
N ALA A 198 3.36 13.87 0.99
CA ALA A 198 4.09 14.31 -0.18
C ALA A 198 4.86 13.14 -0.81
N ASN A 199 5.57 12.36 0.02
CA ASN A 199 6.19 11.11 -0.38
C ASN A 199 5.15 10.00 -0.47
N ASP A 200 4.28 9.90 0.53
CA ASP A 200 3.26 8.88 0.74
C ASP A 200 1.83 9.48 0.60
N ASN A 201 1.18 9.54 -0.64
CA ASN A 201 1.73 9.07 -1.93
C ASN A 201 1.45 10.09 -3.05
N ALA A 202 1.61 11.41 -2.77
CA ALA A 202 1.52 12.40 -3.84
C ALA A 202 2.64 12.21 -4.89
N SER A 203 3.80 11.65 -4.47
CA SER A 203 4.93 11.33 -5.36
C SER A 203 4.54 10.27 -6.40
N GLY A 204 3.94 9.16 -5.96
CA GLY A 204 3.46 8.10 -6.85
C GLY A 204 2.37 8.57 -7.79
N VAL A 205 1.36 9.30 -7.28
CA VAL A 205 0.30 9.88 -8.11
C VAL A 205 0.89 10.83 -9.16
N ALA A 206 1.83 11.70 -8.77
CA ALA A 206 2.46 12.64 -9.70
C ALA A 206 3.26 11.93 -10.80
N ALA A 207 3.96 10.82 -10.46
CA ALA A 207 4.68 10.03 -11.46
C ALA A 207 3.72 9.33 -12.42
N VAL A 208 2.65 8.72 -11.92
CA VAL A 208 1.61 8.10 -12.77
C VAL A 208 0.99 9.13 -13.72
N LEU A 209 0.64 10.32 -13.22
CA LEU A 209 0.13 11.40 -14.05
C LEU A 209 1.16 11.86 -15.09
N ALA A 210 2.44 11.97 -14.73
CA ALA A 210 3.49 12.37 -15.66
C ALA A 210 3.72 11.32 -16.77
N VAL A 211 3.64 10.02 -16.46
CA VAL A 211 3.66 8.97 -17.48
C VAL A 211 2.43 9.11 -18.39
N ALA A 212 1.23 9.22 -17.80
CA ALA A 212 -0.01 9.37 -18.57
C ALA A 212 0.04 10.58 -19.52
N GLU A 213 0.53 11.74 -19.06
CA GLU A 213 0.67 12.93 -19.90
C GLU A 213 1.67 12.72 -21.06
N LYS A 214 2.78 12.05 -20.82
CA LYS A 214 3.80 11.79 -21.85
C LYS A 214 3.29 10.83 -22.95
N VAL A 215 2.44 9.88 -22.63
CA VAL A 215 1.92 8.90 -23.61
C VAL A 215 0.53 9.24 -24.12
N LYS A 216 -0.11 10.34 -23.67
CA LYS A 216 -1.51 10.69 -24.04
C LYS A 216 -1.78 10.78 -25.54
N ALA A 217 -0.77 11.21 -26.32
CA ALA A 217 -0.91 11.37 -27.76
C ALA A 217 -0.57 10.10 -28.55
N LYS A 218 0.30 9.27 -27.99
CA LYS A 218 0.75 8.02 -28.61
C LYS A 218 1.25 7.04 -27.57
N LEU A 219 0.61 5.91 -27.48
CA LEU A 219 1.04 4.77 -26.68
C LEU A 219 1.97 3.87 -27.49
N PRO A 220 3.00 3.22 -26.92
CA PRO A 220 3.77 2.19 -27.60
C PRO A 220 2.86 1.06 -28.11
N GLU A 221 3.10 0.57 -29.34
CA GLU A 221 2.34 -0.53 -29.92
C GLU A 221 2.47 -1.80 -29.04
N GLY A 222 1.41 -2.59 -28.97
CA GLY A 222 1.36 -3.79 -28.13
C GLY A 222 1.11 -3.53 -26.65
N VAL A 223 0.83 -2.28 -26.26
CA VAL A 223 0.48 -1.89 -24.89
C VAL A 223 -0.96 -1.39 -24.82
N ALA A 224 -1.70 -1.84 -23.82
CA ALA A 224 -2.98 -1.27 -23.40
C ALA A 224 -2.82 -0.69 -21.97
N LEU A 225 -2.87 0.62 -21.84
CA LEU A 225 -2.59 1.32 -20.58
C LEU A 225 -3.88 1.68 -19.84
N THR A 226 -3.93 1.31 -18.57
CA THR A 226 -4.93 1.78 -17.59
C THR A 226 -4.21 2.47 -16.43
N ILE A 227 -4.72 3.60 -16.00
CA ILE A 227 -4.32 4.29 -14.77
C ILE A 227 -5.34 3.94 -13.70
N LEU A 228 -4.88 3.46 -12.55
CA LEU A 228 -5.70 3.16 -11.39
C LEU A 228 -5.19 3.97 -10.20
N LEU A 229 -5.93 5.00 -9.83
CA LEU A 229 -5.63 5.79 -8.64
C LEU A 229 -6.63 5.40 -7.55
N THR A 230 -6.11 4.73 -6.52
CA THR A 230 -6.91 4.07 -5.49
C THR A 230 -7.19 5.00 -4.32
N GLY A 231 -8.32 4.81 -3.68
CA GLY A 231 -8.62 5.41 -2.38
C GLY A 231 -8.48 4.39 -1.25
N CYS A 232 -8.35 4.88 -0.03
CA CYS A 232 -8.31 4.05 1.19
C CYS A 232 -7.25 2.93 1.15
N GLU A 233 -6.08 3.21 0.62
CA GLU A 233 -4.91 2.35 0.75
C GLU A 233 -4.47 2.29 2.21
N GLU A 234 -4.29 3.44 2.82
CA GLU A 234 -3.77 3.68 4.17
C GLU A 234 -4.64 3.09 5.29
N SER A 235 -5.89 2.82 5.01
CA SER A 235 -6.80 2.16 5.95
C SER A 235 -6.87 0.65 5.77
N GLY A 236 -6.24 0.08 4.71
CA GLY A 236 -6.16 -1.36 4.45
C GLY A 236 -6.29 -1.76 3.00
N THR A 237 -5.69 -1.03 2.05
CA THR A 237 -5.65 -1.32 0.61
C THR A 237 -7.03 -1.56 -0.02
N TYR A 238 -8.08 -0.92 0.55
CA TYR A 238 -9.48 -1.20 0.17
C TYR A 238 -9.77 -0.85 -1.29
N GLY A 239 -9.17 0.22 -1.82
CA GLY A 239 -9.35 0.62 -3.21
C GLY A 239 -8.95 -0.47 -4.18
N MET A 240 -7.76 -1.04 -4.02
CA MET A 240 -7.28 -2.15 -4.86
C MET A 240 -8.15 -3.39 -4.69
N VAL A 241 -8.50 -3.76 -3.44
CA VAL A 241 -9.40 -4.90 -3.20
C VAL A 241 -10.72 -4.74 -3.95
N ARG A 242 -11.33 -3.55 -3.88
CA ARG A 242 -12.60 -3.26 -4.58
C ARG A 242 -12.47 -3.28 -6.10
N PHE A 243 -11.36 -2.73 -6.63
CA PHE A 243 -11.08 -2.82 -8.06
C PHE A 243 -10.99 -4.29 -8.52
N LEU A 244 -10.23 -5.11 -7.81
CA LEU A 244 -10.06 -6.52 -8.16
C LEU A 244 -11.37 -7.34 -8.02
N GLU A 245 -12.21 -7.03 -7.03
CA GLU A 245 -13.51 -7.68 -6.85
C GLU A 245 -14.49 -7.36 -8.00
N GLN A 246 -14.50 -6.12 -8.49
CA GLN A 246 -15.48 -5.66 -9.47
C GLN A 246 -15.01 -5.79 -10.91
N GLN A 247 -13.74 -5.50 -11.19
CA GLN A 247 -13.19 -5.45 -12.54
C GLN A 247 -12.00 -6.40 -12.77
N GLY A 248 -11.46 -7.03 -11.73
CA GLY A 248 -10.24 -7.83 -11.80
C GLY A 248 -10.29 -8.95 -12.86
N GLY A 249 -11.47 -9.47 -13.18
CA GLY A 249 -11.65 -10.48 -14.25
C GLY A 249 -11.13 -10.02 -15.62
N GLU A 250 -11.33 -8.75 -15.97
CA GLU A 250 -10.85 -8.14 -17.23
C GLU A 250 -9.32 -7.96 -17.24
N TYR A 251 -8.71 -7.87 -16.06
CA TYR A 251 -7.29 -7.57 -15.86
C TYR A 251 -6.47 -8.79 -15.42
N ARG A 252 -6.98 -10.03 -15.63
CA ARG A 252 -6.32 -11.24 -15.11
C ARG A 252 -4.90 -11.44 -15.64
N GLN A 253 -4.62 -10.98 -16.85
CA GLN A 253 -3.30 -11.05 -17.50
C GLN A 253 -2.54 -9.71 -17.47
N ALA A 254 -3.13 -8.67 -16.87
CA ALA A 254 -2.51 -7.36 -16.79
C ALA A 254 -1.29 -7.37 -15.86
N TRP A 255 -0.34 -6.50 -16.15
CA TRP A 255 0.76 -6.16 -15.27
C TRP A 255 0.36 -4.96 -14.41
N PHE A 256 0.30 -5.15 -13.11
CA PHE A 256 0.08 -4.08 -12.14
C PHE A 256 1.42 -3.54 -11.67
N VAL A 257 1.70 -2.28 -11.96
CA VAL A 257 2.90 -1.57 -11.51
C VAL A 257 2.46 -0.50 -10.53
N ASN A 258 2.67 -0.76 -9.26
CA ASN A 258 2.33 0.16 -8.18
C ASN A 258 3.50 1.11 -7.90
N LEU A 259 3.23 2.40 -7.86
CA LEU A 259 4.18 3.46 -7.54
C LEU A 259 3.81 4.04 -6.17
N ASP A 260 4.69 3.85 -5.20
CA ASP A 260 4.40 4.18 -3.83
C ASP A 260 5.67 4.67 -3.12
N ASN A 261 5.57 5.77 -2.35
CA ASN A 261 6.72 6.31 -1.63
C ASN A 261 7.97 6.50 -2.51
N ILE A 262 7.83 7.10 -3.69
CA ILE A 262 8.92 7.26 -4.66
C ILE A 262 9.58 8.65 -4.67
N GLY A 263 9.30 9.47 -3.66
CA GLY A 263 9.75 10.87 -3.61
C GLY A 263 11.05 11.10 -2.86
N ALA A 264 11.64 10.08 -2.19
CA ALA A 264 12.90 10.25 -1.46
C ALA A 264 13.64 8.91 -1.32
N GLY A 265 14.95 8.91 -1.54
CA GLY A 265 15.80 7.72 -1.52
C GLY A 265 16.17 7.20 -2.90
N THR A 266 16.58 5.94 -2.99
CA THR A 266 16.92 5.25 -4.25
C THR A 266 15.74 4.39 -4.70
N LEU A 267 15.38 4.45 -5.98
CA LEU A 267 14.26 3.69 -6.53
C LEU A 267 14.58 2.19 -6.60
N HIS A 268 13.62 1.38 -6.16
CA HIS A 268 13.70 -0.08 -6.21
C HIS A 268 12.44 -0.66 -6.86
N TYR A 269 12.60 -1.73 -7.64
CA TYR A 269 11.49 -2.62 -8.01
C TYR A 269 11.47 -3.84 -7.09
N MET A 270 10.30 -4.15 -6.51
CA MET A 270 10.19 -5.15 -5.46
C MET A 270 9.96 -6.55 -6.02
N SER A 271 10.91 -7.45 -5.77
CA SER A 271 10.79 -8.88 -6.14
C SER A 271 9.83 -9.64 -5.24
N GLY A 272 9.35 -9.02 -4.18
CA GLY A 272 8.35 -9.56 -3.26
C GLY A 272 7.96 -8.51 -2.22
N GLU A 273 6.74 -8.62 -1.72
CA GLU A 273 6.22 -7.76 -0.66
C GLU A 273 5.25 -8.48 0.26
N GLY A 274 4.96 -7.87 1.38
CA GLY A 274 4.01 -8.36 2.38
C GLY A 274 4.62 -8.53 3.75
N MET A 275 3.81 -8.23 4.75
CA MET A 275 4.20 -8.24 6.15
C MET A 275 4.47 -9.67 6.63
N PHE A 276 3.52 -10.58 6.38
CA PHE A 276 3.58 -12.00 6.73
C PHE A 276 2.39 -12.77 6.11
N PRO A 277 2.65 -13.75 5.17
CA PRO A 277 3.94 -14.03 4.53
C PRO A 277 4.33 -13.00 3.48
N THR A 278 5.53 -13.12 2.91
CA THR A 278 5.97 -12.35 1.74
C THR A 278 5.50 -13.03 0.46
N PHE A 279 4.80 -12.28 -0.40
CA PHE A 279 4.36 -12.73 -1.72
C PHE A 279 5.35 -12.24 -2.79
N ARG A 280 5.71 -13.12 -3.72
CA ARG A 280 6.69 -12.82 -4.76
C ARG A 280 6.03 -12.23 -5.99
N SER A 281 6.66 -11.22 -6.57
CA SER A 281 6.30 -10.74 -7.91
C SER A 281 6.52 -11.85 -8.94
N THR A 282 5.66 -11.88 -9.98
CA THR A 282 5.78 -12.94 -10.99
C THR A 282 7.08 -12.80 -11.78
N PRO A 283 7.73 -13.91 -12.17
CA PRO A 283 9.00 -13.87 -12.90
C PRO A 283 8.94 -13.02 -14.16
N GLU A 284 7.82 -12.98 -14.84
CA GLU A 284 7.60 -12.28 -16.10
C GLU A 284 7.78 -10.76 -15.97
N ILE A 285 7.07 -10.13 -15.01
CA ILE A 285 7.18 -8.70 -14.77
C ILE A 285 8.53 -8.35 -14.13
N LEU A 286 9.05 -9.23 -13.26
CA LEU A 286 10.35 -9.06 -12.63
C LEU A 286 11.48 -9.04 -13.66
N MET A 287 11.47 -10.00 -14.62
CA MET A 287 12.46 -10.02 -15.71
C MET A 287 12.37 -8.77 -16.60
N ALA A 288 11.16 -8.23 -16.83
CA ALA A 288 11.02 -6.99 -17.57
C ALA A 288 11.66 -5.81 -16.83
N CYS A 289 11.43 -5.67 -15.52
CA CYS A 289 12.07 -4.63 -14.70
C CYS A 289 13.59 -4.79 -14.65
N GLN A 290 14.12 -6.02 -14.55
CA GLN A 290 15.55 -6.31 -14.61
C GLN A 290 16.15 -5.90 -15.96
N ALA A 291 15.45 -6.16 -17.06
CA ALA A 291 15.89 -5.78 -18.39
C ALA A 291 15.97 -4.25 -18.54
N VAL A 292 14.99 -3.52 -18.02
CA VAL A 292 15.00 -2.03 -17.99
C VAL A 292 16.18 -1.53 -17.16
N ALA A 293 16.33 -2.01 -15.93
CA ALA A 293 17.42 -1.58 -15.04
C ALA A 293 18.81 -1.84 -15.67
N LYS A 294 18.96 -2.95 -16.38
CA LYS A 294 20.19 -3.27 -17.12
C LYS A 294 20.43 -2.36 -18.34
N ALA A 295 19.37 -2.00 -19.04
CA ALA A 295 19.42 -1.14 -20.23
C ALA A 295 19.65 0.35 -19.87
N ARG A 296 19.21 0.77 -18.69
CA ARG A 296 19.28 2.15 -18.18
C ARG A 296 20.00 2.20 -16.82
N PRO A 297 21.31 1.86 -16.79
CA PRO A 297 22.10 1.92 -15.55
C PRO A 297 22.24 3.34 -14.98
N ASP A 298 22.02 4.35 -15.80
CA ASP A 298 21.99 5.77 -15.43
C ASP A 298 20.83 6.11 -14.45
N LEU A 299 19.77 5.31 -14.43
CA LEU A 299 18.63 5.50 -13.51
C LEU A 299 18.92 4.98 -12.09
N ASP A 300 19.96 4.17 -11.89
CA ASP A 300 20.32 3.52 -10.60
C ASP A 300 19.10 2.87 -9.90
N VAL A 301 18.29 2.12 -10.65
CA VAL A 301 17.12 1.42 -10.11
C VAL A 301 17.54 0.01 -9.68
N ARG A 302 17.24 -0.34 -8.43
CA ARG A 302 17.74 -1.58 -7.79
C ARG A 302 16.61 -2.56 -7.53
N GLN A 303 16.93 -3.83 -7.34
CA GLN A 303 15.99 -4.84 -6.88
C GLN A 303 15.92 -4.85 -5.36
N GLY A 304 14.69 -4.88 -4.82
CA GLY A 304 14.43 -4.96 -3.38
C GLY A 304 13.42 -6.03 -3.00
N VAL A 305 13.16 -6.13 -1.69
CA VAL A 305 12.04 -6.84 -1.07
C VAL A 305 11.43 -5.91 -0.03
N TYR A 306 10.12 -5.69 -0.09
CA TYR A 306 9.42 -4.85 0.85
C TYR A 306 8.59 -5.69 1.83
N ASN A 307 8.88 -5.58 3.12
CA ASN A 307 8.25 -6.40 4.14
C ASN A 307 7.94 -5.62 5.44
N LEU A 308 7.81 -4.30 5.36
CA LEU A 308 7.41 -3.45 6.49
C LEU A 308 5.89 -3.38 6.63
N LEU A 309 5.20 -2.94 5.60
CA LEU A 309 3.73 -2.99 5.48
C LEU A 309 3.33 -3.53 4.09
N SER A 310 2.06 -3.41 3.75
CA SER A 310 1.54 -3.69 2.41
C SER A 310 1.50 -2.42 1.57
N THR A 311 1.50 -2.60 0.25
CA THR A 311 1.13 -1.59 -0.73
C THR A 311 -0.07 -2.09 -1.52
N ASP A 312 -0.59 -1.30 -2.46
CA ASP A 312 -1.67 -1.74 -3.36
C ASP A 312 -1.30 -2.94 -4.26
N ALA A 313 -0.03 -3.28 -4.43
CA ALA A 313 0.35 -4.50 -5.15
C ALA A 313 0.07 -5.78 -4.33
N LEU A 314 0.05 -5.72 -2.99
CA LEU A 314 -0.15 -6.89 -2.16
C LEU A 314 -1.49 -7.59 -2.41
N PRO A 315 -2.66 -6.93 -2.43
CA PRO A 315 -3.93 -7.58 -2.74
C PRO A 315 -3.95 -8.25 -4.11
N ALA A 316 -3.25 -7.69 -5.09
CA ALA A 316 -3.12 -8.28 -6.42
C ALA A 316 -2.25 -9.54 -6.39
N LEU A 317 -1.09 -9.51 -5.73
CA LEU A 317 -0.20 -10.67 -5.55
C LEU A 317 -0.89 -11.82 -4.82
N GLN A 318 -1.61 -11.53 -3.73
CA GLN A 318 -2.36 -12.52 -2.95
C GLN A 318 -3.42 -13.25 -3.77
N ARG A 319 -4.00 -12.56 -4.76
CA ARG A 319 -5.03 -13.10 -5.68
C ARG A 319 -4.45 -13.68 -6.96
N GLY A 320 -3.10 -13.76 -7.06
CA GLY A 320 -2.37 -14.36 -8.18
C GLY A 320 -2.37 -13.50 -9.45
N TYR A 321 -2.50 -12.17 -9.31
CA TYR A 321 -2.25 -11.24 -10.41
C TYR A 321 -0.76 -10.96 -10.56
N LYS A 322 -0.35 -10.51 -11.74
CA LYS A 322 1.02 -10.11 -12.03
C LYS A 322 1.24 -8.68 -11.52
N ALA A 323 1.85 -8.53 -10.36
CA ALA A 323 2.05 -7.23 -9.73
C ALA A 323 3.49 -7.03 -9.27
N ILE A 324 3.90 -5.76 -9.21
CA ILE A 324 5.19 -5.31 -8.69
C ILE A 324 5.03 -3.89 -8.12
N SER A 325 5.75 -3.59 -7.03
CA SER A 325 5.84 -2.23 -6.51
C SER A 325 7.17 -1.58 -6.87
N LEU A 326 7.11 -0.28 -7.17
CA LEU A 326 8.25 0.63 -7.20
C LEU A 326 8.21 1.46 -5.93
N LEU A 327 9.27 1.39 -5.12
CA LEU A 327 9.44 2.12 -3.86
C LEU A 327 10.82 2.77 -3.84
N ALA A 328 10.95 3.94 -3.25
CA ALA A 328 12.25 4.55 -2.98
C ALA A 328 12.65 4.34 -1.53
N LEU A 329 13.82 3.72 -1.32
CA LEU A 329 14.33 3.37 -0.01
C LEU A 329 15.61 4.15 0.30
N ASP A 330 15.84 4.44 1.58
CA ASP A 330 17.10 4.98 2.04
C ASP A 330 18.21 3.91 2.06
N GLU A 331 19.40 4.27 2.50
CA GLU A 331 20.57 3.37 2.59
C GLU A 331 20.37 2.20 3.58
N ASN A 332 19.41 2.31 4.50
CA ASN A 332 19.05 1.28 5.46
C ASN A 332 17.88 0.40 4.98
N GLY A 333 17.35 0.65 3.78
CA GLY A 333 16.20 -0.06 3.23
C GLY A 333 14.87 0.35 3.83
N LEU A 334 14.79 1.57 4.39
CA LEU A 334 13.58 2.12 5.02
C LEU A 334 12.96 3.21 4.12
N LEU A 335 11.66 3.47 4.32
CA LEU A 335 10.95 4.54 3.64
C LEU A 335 11.21 5.88 4.37
N PRO A 336 11.81 6.89 3.71
CA PRO A 336 12.01 8.20 4.31
C PRO A 336 10.68 8.92 4.60
N ASN A 337 10.61 9.60 5.75
CA ASN A 337 9.46 10.41 6.19
C ASN A 337 8.14 9.66 6.39
N TRP A 338 8.16 8.34 6.34
CA TRP A 338 7.01 7.46 6.30
C TRP A 338 6.05 7.66 7.49
N HIS A 339 4.78 8.00 7.20
CA HIS A 339 3.72 8.28 8.17
C HIS A 339 4.16 9.23 9.30
N TRP A 340 5.00 10.21 8.97
CA TRP A 340 5.57 11.15 9.92
C TRP A 340 5.32 12.60 9.50
N PRO A 341 5.26 13.59 10.43
CA PRO A 341 4.99 14.99 10.08
C PRO A 341 6.00 15.62 9.11
N THR A 342 7.17 15.01 8.91
CA THR A 342 8.16 15.44 7.92
C THR A 342 7.83 15.02 6.48
N ASP A 343 6.74 14.28 6.25
CA ASP A 343 6.28 13.96 4.90
C ASP A 343 5.63 15.17 4.22
N THR A 344 6.49 16.07 3.76
CA THR A 344 6.16 17.36 3.15
C THR A 344 6.89 17.55 1.83
N VAL A 345 6.43 18.49 1.03
CA VAL A 345 7.02 18.81 -0.29
C VAL A 345 8.49 19.22 -0.22
N ASP A 346 8.92 19.77 0.91
CA ASP A 346 10.30 20.24 1.11
C ASP A 346 11.29 19.05 1.25
N ASN A 347 10.79 17.85 1.52
CA ASN A 347 11.58 16.62 1.68
C ASN A 347 11.46 15.69 0.46
N ILE A 348 10.97 16.19 -0.68
CA ILE A 348 10.89 15.44 -1.93
C ILE A 348 12.13 15.71 -2.80
N ASP A 349 12.73 14.64 -3.28
CA ASP A 349 13.71 14.67 -4.36
C ASP A 349 13.00 14.45 -5.71
N GLU A 350 12.83 15.53 -6.46
CA GLU A 350 12.20 15.47 -7.79
C GLU A 350 12.95 14.55 -8.76
N LYS A 351 14.25 14.33 -8.56
CA LYS A 351 15.05 13.43 -9.39
C LYS A 351 14.58 11.99 -9.22
N THR A 352 14.35 11.54 -7.98
CA THR A 352 13.87 10.18 -7.71
C THR A 352 12.50 9.93 -8.36
N VAL A 353 11.58 10.91 -8.26
CA VAL A 353 10.27 10.82 -8.92
C VAL A 353 10.40 10.79 -10.45
N THR A 354 11.30 11.61 -11.01
CA THR A 354 11.57 11.62 -12.47
C THR A 354 12.16 10.29 -12.93
N THR A 355 13.06 9.70 -12.13
CA THR A 355 13.60 8.35 -12.37
C THR A 355 12.50 7.30 -12.46
N ALA A 356 11.50 7.34 -11.57
CA ALA A 356 10.37 6.43 -11.62
C ALA A 356 9.52 6.62 -12.89
N VAL A 357 9.30 7.86 -13.32
CA VAL A 357 8.62 8.19 -14.58
C VAL A 357 9.37 7.57 -15.77
N GLU A 358 10.69 7.79 -15.85
CA GLU A 358 11.52 7.27 -16.93
C GLU A 358 11.57 5.74 -16.92
N PHE A 359 11.68 5.13 -15.73
CA PHE A 359 11.64 3.68 -15.59
C PHE A 359 10.32 3.08 -16.09
N CYS A 360 9.18 3.68 -15.74
CA CYS A 360 7.86 3.25 -16.24
C CYS A 360 7.75 3.39 -17.75
N LEU A 361 8.23 4.49 -18.35
CA LEU A 361 8.22 4.67 -19.80
C LEU A 361 9.07 3.61 -20.51
N GLU A 362 10.28 3.33 -20.01
CA GLU A 362 11.13 2.27 -20.54
C GLU A 362 10.50 0.87 -20.38
N LEU A 363 9.73 0.65 -19.30
CA LEU A 363 9.00 -0.60 -19.11
C LEU A 363 7.90 -0.76 -20.18
N LEU A 364 7.16 0.28 -20.52
CA LEU A 364 6.19 0.28 -21.62
C LEU A 364 6.89 0.02 -22.97
N GLU A 365 8.03 0.66 -23.22
CA GLU A 365 8.82 0.43 -24.43
C GLU A 365 9.44 -0.99 -24.48
N GLN A 366 9.77 -1.58 -23.34
CA GLN A 366 10.25 -2.96 -23.27
C GLN A 366 9.17 -3.98 -23.70
N ILE A 367 7.88 -3.71 -23.38
CA ILE A 367 6.76 -4.51 -23.84
C ILE A 367 6.63 -4.43 -25.37
N TYR A 368 6.72 -3.20 -25.93
CA TYR A 368 6.73 -2.97 -27.37
C TYR A 368 7.83 -3.80 -28.08
N ARG A 369 9.07 -3.75 -27.54
CA ARG A 369 10.20 -4.49 -28.11
C ARG A 369 10.00 -6.00 -28.09
N ARG A 370 9.38 -6.57 -27.05
CA ARG A 370 9.01 -7.99 -26.95
C ARG A 370 7.95 -8.36 -27.96
N HIS A 371 6.91 -7.54 -28.08
CA HIS A 371 5.83 -7.76 -29.04
C HIS A 371 6.36 -7.87 -30.49
N HIS A 372 7.32 -7.01 -30.86
CA HIS A 372 7.92 -7.03 -32.21
C HIS A 372 8.94 -8.16 -32.43
N ARG A 373 9.47 -8.76 -31.36
CA ARG A 373 10.38 -9.93 -31.46
C ARG A 373 9.60 -11.26 -31.45
N GLY A 374 8.31 -11.25 -31.22
CA GLY A 374 7.48 -12.44 -31.11
C GLY A 374 7.74 -13.28 -29.86
N GLU A 375 8.26 -12.64 -28.76
CA GLU A 375 8.58 -13.26 -27.48
C GLU A 375 7.41 -13.17 -26.48
#